data_43feef10cc7f30450e6343b7423fbe43
#
_entry.id   43feef10cc7f30450e6343b7423fbe43
#
_cell.length_a   1.000
_cell.length_b   1.000
_cell.length_c   1.000
_cell.angle_alpha   90.00
_cell.angle_beta   90.00
_cell.angle_gamma   90.00
#
_symmetry.space_group_name_H-M   'P 1'
#
loop_
_entity.id
_entity.type
_entity.pdbx_description
1 polymer ?
#
loop_
_entity_poly.entity_id
_entity_poly.type
_entity_poly.pdbx_seq_one_letter_code
_entity_poly.pdbx_strand_id
1 'polypeptide(L)'
;MKQEAVIKARAKLAAALPSTTEILRGSLLRRRIRHRSGCAVCANGKGHLVWVLTVSYPGGRNKQISLSAEQKPLVQQWLRNYRKLKATLERICELNHKLLRPENHR
;
A
#
# COMPACT_ATOMS: atom_id res chain seq x y z
N MET A 1 1.37 -4.74 -35.18
CA MET A 1 1.86 -3.58 -35.04
C MET A 1 1.62 -3.02 -33.75
N LYS A 2 0.54 -2.33 -33.53
CA LYS A 2 0.27 -1.74 -32.26
C LYS A 2 0.07 -2.77 -31.18
N GLN A 3 -0.55 -3.89 -31.52
CA GLN A 3 -0.71 -4.95 -30.52
C GLN A 3 0.61 -5.50 -30.06
N GLU A 4 1.55 -5.60 -30.97
CA GLU A 4 2.86 -6.09 -30.60
C GLU A 4 3.55 -5.16 -29.62
N ALA A 5 3.43 -3.86 -29.85
CA ALA A 5 4.00 -2.87 -28.96
C ALA A 5 3.36 -2.94 -27.58
N VAL A 6 2.05 -3.15 -27.55
CA VAL A 6 1.32 -3.24 -26.28
C VAL A 6 1.77 -4.49 -25.52
N ILE A 7 1.90 -5.60 -26.21
CA ILE A 7 2.35 -6.84 -25.58
C ILE A 7 3.75 -6.68 -25.00
N LYS A 8 4.64 -6.04 -25.73
CA LYS A 8 5.98 -5.79 -25.25
C LYS A 8 5.98 -4.87 -24.02
N ALA A 9 5.16 -3.83 -24.06
CA ALA A 9 5.10 -2.90 -22.96
C ALA A 9 4.59 -3.57 -21.70
N ARG A 10 3.57 -4.41 -21.82
CA ARG A 10 3.05 -5.08 -20.63
C ARG A 10 4.04 -6.11 -20.09
N ALA A 11 4.76 -6.79 -20.98
CA ALA A 11 5.78 -7.73 -20.54
C ALA A 11 6.89 -7.03 -19.76
N LYS A 12 7.27 -5.84 -20.23
CA LYS A 12 8.29 -5.06 -19.54
C LYS A 12 7.83 -4.63 -18.16
N LEU A 13 6.58 -4.20 -18.05
CA LEU A 13 6.03 -3.82 -16.76
C LEU A 13 5.97 -5.02 -15.82
N ALA A 14 5.55 -6.17 -16.33
CA ALA A 14 5.46 -7.36 -15.50
C ALA A 14 6.84 -7.80 -15.00
N ALA A 15 7.84 -7.67 -15.86
CA ALA A 15 9.20 -8.06 -15.48
C ALA A 15 9.80 -7.13 -14.43
N ALA A 16 9.28 -5.90 -14.33
CA ALA A 16 9.80 -4.91 -13.41
C ALA A 16 8.94 -4.76 -12.16
N LEU A 17 8.04 -5.70 -11.90
CA LEU A 17 7.20 -5.62 -10.71
C LEU A 17 8.06 -5.63 -9.45
N PRO A 18 7.68 -4.83 -8.44
CA PRO A 18 8.37 -4.88 -7.17
C PRO A 18 8.06 -6.18 -6.45
N SER A 19 8.66 -6.34 -5.28
CA SER A 19 8.42 -7.51 -4.47
C SER A 19 6.91 -7.72 -4.24
N THR A 20 6.47 -8.96 -4.30
CA THR A 20 5.08 -9.28 -4.01
C THR A 20 4.93 -9.95 -2.66
N THR A 21 6.00 -9.99 -1.87
CA THR A 21 5.94 -10.55 -0.52
C THR A 21 6.09 -9.47 0.54
N GLU A 22 6.84 -8.43 0.26
CA GLU A 22 7.09 -7.36 1.23
C GLU A 22 6.21 -6.17 0.89
N ILE A 23 4.92 -6.37 1.06
CA ILE A 23 3.94 -5.34 0.74
C ILE A 23 2.94 -5.24 1.88
N LEU A 24 2.40 -4.04 2.06
CA LEU A 24 1.35 -3.78 3.02
C LEU A 24 0.35 -2.81 2.44
N ARG A 25 -0.92 -3.11 2.67
CA ARG A 25 -2.01 -2.22 2.33
C ARG A 25 -2.45 -1.52 3.61
N GLY A 26 -2.68 -0.22 3.53
CA GLY A 26 -3.16 0.51 4.69
C GLY A 26 -2.61 1.92 4.73
N SER A 27 -2.87 2.58 5.84
CA SER A 27 -2.42 3.95 6.07
C SER A 27 -1.64 4.02 7.36
N LEU A 28 -0.60 4.83 7.35
CA LEU A 28 0.24 5.01 8.52
C LEU A 28 -0.16 6.32 9.20
N LEU A 29 -0.54 6.22 10.47
CA LEU A 29 -1.00 7.36 11.24
C LEU A 29 -0.22 7.47 12.53
N ARG A 30 -0.12 8.69 13.04
CA ARG A 30 0.36 8.89 14.40
C ARG A 30 -0.85 9.08 15.30
N ARG A 31 -0.87 8.37 16.40
CA ARG A 31 -1.96 8.47 17.35
C ARG A 31 -1.43 8.64 18.76
N ARG A 32 -2.20 9.34 19.56
CA ARG A 32 -1.88 9.49 20.96
C ARG A 32 -2.66 8.42 21.70
N ILE A 33 -1.94 7.57 22.40
CA ILE A 33 -2.53 6.47 23.13
C ILE A 33 -2.26 6.66 24.61
N ARG A 34 -3.29 6.49 25.44
CA ARG A 34 -3.15 6.57 26.88
C ARG A 34 -3.16 5.17 27.44
N HIS A 35 -2.15 4.88 28.24
CA HIS A 35 -2.11 3.62 28.93
C HIS A 35 -2.88 3.75 30.24
N ARG A 36 -3.07 2.64 30.92
CA ARG A 36 -3.72 2.66 32.19
C ARG A 36 -2.82 3.31 33.23
N SER A 37 -3.36 3.51 34.42
CA SER A 37 -2.61 4.11 35.50
C SER A 37 -1.30 3.36 35.72
N GLY A 38 -0.29 4.09 36.12
CA GLY A 38 1.03 3.51 36.30
C GLY A 38 2.02 3.88 35.22
N CYS A 39 1.57 4.40 34.11
CA CYS A 39 2.47 4.85 33.08
C CYS A 39 2.90 6.28 33.34
N ALA A 40 4.19 6.51 33.53
CA ALA A 40 4.71 7.83 33.88
C ALA A 40 4.38 8.86 32.79
N VAL A 41 4.45 8.49 31.55
CA VAL A 41 4.17 9.41 30.43
C VAL A 41 2.68 9.76 30.42
N CYS A 42 1.81 8.77 30.61
CA CYS A 42 0.39 9.01 30.61
C CYS A 42 -0.04 9.81 31.84
N ALA A 43 0.68 9.71 32.94
CA ALA A 43 0.35 10.44 34.15
C ALA A 43 0.39 11.95 33.92
N ASN A 44 1.14 12.42 32.94
CA ASN A 44 1.19 13.83 32.59
C ASN A 44 0.03 14.25 31.70
N GLY A 45 -0.91 13.36 31.43
CA GLY A 45 -2.08 13.68 30.63
C GLY A 45 -1.88 13.74 29.16
N LYS A 46 -0.66 13.49 28.69
CA LYS A 46 -0.37 13.62 27.26
C LYS A 46 -0.47 12.31 26.49
N GLY A 47 -0.33 11.18 27.16
CA GLY A 47 -0.34 9.90 26.50
C GLY A 47 0.93 9.67 25.69
N HIS A 48 0.94 8.59 24.95
CA HIS A 48 2.06 8.23 24.09
C HIS A 48 1.73 8.49 22.64
N LEU A 49 2.71 9.01 21.89
CA LEU A 49 2.58 9.12 20.47
C LEU A 49 3.13 7.85 19.85
N VAL A 50 2.29 7.13 19.14
CA VAL A 50 2.71 5.89 18.49
C VAL A 50 2.31 5.92 17.03
N TRP A 51 3.01 5.15 16.23
CA TRP A 51 2.64 4.94 14.85
C TRP A 51 1.68 3.77 14.79
N VAL A 52 0.64 3.93 14.00
CA VAL A 52 -0.40 2.90 13.86
C VAL A 52 -0.66 2.67 12.39
N LEU A 53 -0.65 1.40 12.00
CA LEU A 53 -1.06 1.02 10.66
C LEU A 53 -2.56 0.72 10.71
N THR A 54 -3.32 1.43 9.91
CA THR A 54 -4.77 1.24 9.84
C THR A 54 -5.11 0.58 8.52
N VAL A 55 -5.86 -0.51 8.59
CA VAL A 55 -6.27 -1.26 7.41
C VAL A 55 -7.78 -1.34 7.40
N SER A 56 -8.39 -0.96 6.28
CA SER A 56 -9.84 -1.03 6.11
C SER A 56 -10.23 -2.27 5.33
N TYR A 57 -11.32 -2.88 5.73
CA TYR A 57 -11.84 -4.06 5.07
C TYR A 57 -13.27 -3.83 4.60
N PRO A 58 -13.74 -4.60 3.64
CA PRO A 58 -15.13 -4.49 3.21
C PRO A 58 -16.08 -4.67 4.39
N GLY A 59 -17.20 -3.99 4.35
CA GLY A 59 -18.18 -4.07 5.44
C GLY A 59 -17.91 -3.13 6.58
N GLY A 60 -16.98 -2.18 6.40
CA GLY A 60 -16.74 -1.16 7.41
C GLY A 60 -15.84 -1.59 8.55
N ARG A 61 -15.23 -2.76 8.45
CA ARG A 61 -14.32 -3.21 9.49
C ARG A 61 -12.95 -2.58 9.30
N ASN A 62 -12.30 -2.28 10.41
CA ASN A 62 -10.96 -1.72 10.40
C ASN A 62 -10.07 -2.51 11.33
N LYS A 63 -8.80 -2.54 11.00
CA LYS A 63 -7.79 -3.14 11.86
C LYS A 63 -6.72 -2.11 12.13
N GLN A 64 -6.29 -2.02 13.37
CA GLN A 64 -5.24 -1.09 13.76
C GLN A 64 -4.12 -1.86 14.42
N ILE A 65 -2.90 -1.61 13.97
CA ILE A 65 -1.73 -2.30 14.48
C ILE A 65 -0.75 -1.24 14.95
N SER A 66 -0.45 -1.26 16.26
CA SER A 66 0.54 -0.34 16.80
C SER A 66 1.94 -0.80 16.43
N LEU A 67 2.78 0.14 16.07
CA LEU A 67 4.11 -0.15 15.56
C LEU A 67 5.17 0.38 16.50
N SER A 68 6.26 -0.36 16.60
CA SER A 68 7.43 0.13 17.31
C SER A 68 8.17 1.12 16.41
N ALA A 69 9.08 1.87 17.01
CA ALA A 69 9.89 2.79 16.24
C ALA A 69 10.72 2.08 15.17
N GLU A 70 11.12 0.85 15.47
CA GLU A 70 11.92 0.08 14.53
C GLU A 70 11.11 -0.45 13.37
N GLN A 71 9.82 -0.70 13.59
CA GLN A 71 8.96 -1.22 12.53
C GLN A 71 8.50 -0.14 11.56
N LYS A 72 8.52 1.11 12.00
CA LYS A 72 7.96 2.18 11.18
C LYS A 72 8.62 2.29 9.82
N PRO A 73 9.96 2.34 9.71
CA PRO A 73 10.57 2.44 8.37
C PRO A 73 10.28 1.23 7.49
N LEU A 74 10.22 0.05 8.11
CA LEU A 74 9.89 -1.15 7.37
C LEU A 74 8.47 -1.08 6.81
N VAL A 75 7.53 -0.66 7.64
CA VAL A 75 6.14 -0.54 7.22
C VAL A 75 6.01 0.52 6.12
N GLN A 76 6.73 1.63 6.25
CA GLN A 76 6.72 2.65 5.20
C GLN A 76 7.18 2.10 3.87
N GLN A 77 8.24 1.30 3.89
CA GLN A 77 8.76 0.72 2.66
C GLN A 77 7.74 -0.26 2.05
N TRP A 78 7.14 -1.10 2.89
CA TRP A 78 6.16 -2.08 2.41
C TRP A 78 4.91 -1.40 1.86
N LEU A 79 4.50 -0.28 2.46
CA LEU A 79 3.38 0.49 1.93
C LEU A 79 3.71 1.09 0.57
N ARG A 80 4.94 1.59 0.41
CA ARG A 80 5.37 2.11 -0.88
C ARG A 80 5.43 1.01 -1.94
N ASN A 81 5.91 -0.16 -1.53
CA ASN A 81 5.97 -1.30 -2.44
C ASN A 81 4.58 -1.67 -2.93
N TYR A 82 3.61 -1.68 -2.03
CA TYR A 82 2.25 -2.02 -2.40
C TYR A 82 1.67 -1.00 -3.38
N ARG A 83 1.87 0.29 -3.10
CA ARG A 83 1.37 1.33 -3.98
C ARG A 83 1.99 1.23 -5.38
N LYS A 84 3.27 0.93 -5.42
CA LYS A 84 3.96 0.78 -6.69
C LYS A 84 3.46 -0.44 -7.46
N LEU A 85 3.27 -1.53 -6.74
CA LEU A 85 2.73 -2.75 -7.35
C LEU A 85 1.34 -2.50 -7.91
N LYS A 86 0.48 -1.85 -7.13
CA LYS A 86 -0.87 -1.56 -7.53
C LYS A 86 -0.90 -0.67 -8.78
N ALA A 87 -0.06 0.36 -8.80
CA ALA A 87 0.01 1.25 -9.95
C ALA A 87 0.47 0.51 -11.20
N THR A 88 1.44 -0.40 -11.04
CA THR A 88 1.93 -1.16 -12.17
C THR A 88 0.86 -2.12 -12.71
N LEU A 89 0.15 -2.78 -11.81
CA LEU A 89 -0.94 -3.68 -12.21
C LEU A 89 -2.02 -2.90 -12.96
N GLU A 90 -2.31 -1.68 -12.50
CA GLU A 90 -3.30 -0.86 -13.16
C GLU A 90 -2.85 -0.51 -14.59
N ARG A 91 -1.59 -0.21 -14.76
CA ARG A 91 -1.07 0.09 -16.09
C ARG A 91 -1.14 -1.12 -17.01
N ILE A 92 -0.87 -2.30 -16.46
CA ILE A 92 -1.00 -3.52 -17.26
C ILE A 92 -2.44 -3.71 -17.69
N CYS A 93 -3.39 -3.46 -16.78
CA CYS A 93 -4.80 -3.55 -17.13
C CYS A 93 -5.16 -2.60 -18.26
N GLU A 94 -4.65 -1.37 -18.20
CA GLU A 94 -4.93 -0.41 -19.26
C GLU A 94 -4.34 -0.85 -20.61
N LEU A 95 -3.16 -1.44 -20.58
CA LEU A 95 -2.58 -1.96 -21.80
C LEU A 95 -3.42 -3.11 -22.35
N ASN A 96 -3.94 -3.94 -21.46
CA ASN A 96 -4.79 -5.04 -21.88
C ASN A 96 -6.11 -4.55 -22.46
N HIS A 97 -6.61 -3.40 -21.98
CA HIS A 97 -7.79 -2.79 -22.59
C HIS A 97 -7.54 -2.51 -24.06
N LYS A 98 -6.34 -2.05 -24.38
CA LYS A 98 -6.00 -1.74 -25.78
C LYS A 98 -5.98 -2.97 -26.63
N LEU A 99 -5.63 -4.11 -26.06
CA LEU A 99 -5.65 -5.36 -26.81
C LEU A 99 -7.06 -5.82 -27.16
N LEU A 100 -8.05 -5.39 -26.39
CA LEU A 100 -9.44 -5.75 -26.60
C LEU A 100 -10.11 -4.87 -27.64
N ARG A 101 -9.50 -3.73 -27.98
CA ARG A 101 -10.06 -2.83 -28.95
C ARG A 101 -9.34 -2.96 -30.28
N PRO A 102 -10.07 -3.18 -31.35
CA PRO A 102 -9.42 -3.18 -32.66
C PRO A 102 -8.84 -1.83 -32.96
N GLU A 103 -7.75 -1.81 -33.72
CA GLU A 103 -7.10 -0.58 -34.06
C GLU A 103 -7.99 0.42 -34.74
N ASN A 104 -8.80 -0.05 -35.66
CA ASN A 104 -9.66 0.84 -36.39
C ASN A 104 -10.96 1.09 -35.70
N HIS A 105 -11.07 0.71 -34.46
CA HIS A 105 -12.27 0.91 -33.70
C HIS A 105 -12.36 2.36 -33.25
N ARG A 106 -13.54 2.93 -33.27
CA ARG A 106 -13.66 4.28 -32.88
C ARG A 106 -14.65 4.53 -31.88
#